data_a98e3e33c84198a814236eee095fed9e
#
_entry.id   a98e3e33c84198a814236eee095fed9e
#
_cell.length_a   1.000
_cell.length_b   1.000
_cell.length_c   1.000
_cell.angle_alpha   90.00
_cell.angle_beta   90.00
_cell.angle_gamma   90.00
#
_symmetry.space_group_name_H-M   'P 1'
#
loop_
_entity.id
_entity.type
_entity.pdbx_description
1 polymer ?
#
loop_
_entity_poly.entity_id
_entity_poly.type
_entity_poly.pdbx_seq_one_letter_code
_entity_poly.pdbx_strand_id
1 'polypeptide(L)'
;PKTIVYFLMLFFTFHSCSKEDTNTDDNNPNTHTNTITTWAHTFQPSTLNCYIGDTIYFDLGGSHNAIEVSEDSYNNNDPTPIENGFEFGYGQSGIFIPVDPKTYYYVCVPHLPEMKAKIIVQ
;
A
#
# COMPACT_ATOMS: atom_id res chain seq x y z
N PRO A 1 -50.97 29.08 -56.93
CA PRO A 1 -49.61 28.71 -56.51
C PRO A 1 -49.67 28.06 -55.15
N LYS A 2 -49.23 26.81 -55.13
CA LYS A 2 -49.23 25.98 -53.93
C LYS A 2 -47.87 26.13 -53.24
N THR A 3 -47.87 26.80 -52.10
CA THR A 3 -46.69 26.93 -51.26
C THR A 3 -46.51 25.63 -50.48
N ILE A 4 -45.44 24.90 -50.79
CA ILE A 4 -45.05 23.70 -50.05
C ILE A 4 -44.13 24.16 -48.92
N VAL A 5 -44.62 24.03 -47.68
CA VAL A 5 -43.85 24.30 -46.49
C VAL A 5 -43.12 23.00 -46.13
N TYR A 6 -41.82 22.94 -46.32
CA TYR A 6 -40.98 21.86 -45.83
C TYR A 6 -40.75 22.06 -44.34
N PHE A 7 -41.38 21.18 -43.58
CA PHE A 7 -41.12 21.07 -42.12
C PHE A 7 -39.85 20.25 -41.91
N LEU A 8 -38.80 20.98 -41.61
CA LEU A 8 -37.50 20.35 -41.32
C LEU A 8 -37.55 19.78 -39.91
N MET A 9 -37.74 18.46 -39.79
CA MET A 9 -37.64 17.74 -38.52
C MET A 9 -36.18 17.66 -38.16
N LEU A 10 -35.78 18.40 -37.13
CA LEU A 10 -34.47 18.31 -36.51
C LEU A 10 -34.50 17.09 -35.58
N PHE A 11 -33.88 15.99 -36.00
CA PHE A 11 -33.62 14.85 -35.14
C PHE A 11 -32.49 15.22 -34.16
N PHE A 12 -32.87 15.52 -32.92
CA PHE A 12 -31.91 15.53 -31.82
C PHE A 12 -31.58 14.08 -31.46
N THR A 13 -30.44 13.60 -31.94
CA THR A 13 -29.85 12.37 -31.41
C THR A 13 -29.26 12.68 -30.05
N PHE A 14 -29.95 12.23 -29.00
CA PHE A 14 -29.35 12.16 -27.67
C PHE A 14 -28.21 11.12 -27.72
N HIS A 15 -26.98 11.60 -27.78
CA HIS A 15 -25.83 10.77 -27.47
C HIS A 15 -25.85 10.52 -25.96
N SER A 16 -26.25 9.29 -25.60
CA SER A 16 -26.09 8.77 -24.28
C SER A 16 -24.60 8.81 -23.95
N CYS A 17 -24.25 9.64 -22.99
CA CYS A 17 -22.91 9.69 -22.43
C CYS A 17 -22.65 8.36 -21.74
N SER A 18 -21.83 7.51 -22.35
CA SER A 18 -21.24 6.35 -21.70
C SER A 18 -20.50 6.84 -20.47
N LYS A 19 -20.70 6.16 -19.35
CA LYS A 19 -19.87 6.33 -18.17
C LYS A 19 -18.42 6.14 -18.62
N GLU A 20 -17.68 7.21 -18.64
CA GLU A 20 -16.22 7.12 -18.59
C GLU A 20 -15.88 6.47 -17.25
N ASP A 21 -15.36 5.24 -17.33
CA ASP A 21 -14.51 4.72 -16.29
C ASP A 21 -13.37 5.73 -16.18
N THR A 22 -13.43 6.55 -15.14
CA THR A 22 -12.30 7.37 -14.72
C THR A 22 -11.23 6.40 -14.22
N ASN A 23 -10.43 5.88 -15.15
CA ASN A 23 -9.06 5.58 -14.85
C ASN A 23 -8.45 6.92 -14.48
N THR A 24 -8.43 7.21 -13.20
CA THR A 24 -7.53 8.18 -12.64
C THR A 24 -6.13 7.62 -12.87
N ASP A 25 -5.55 7.96 -14.02
CA ASP A 25 -4.10 8.01 -14.19
C ASP A 25 -3.61 9.08 -13.23
N ASP A 26 -3.48 8.70 -11.96
CA ASP A 26 -2.67 9.42 -11.02
C ASP A 26 -1.21 9.22 -11.42
N ASN A 27 -0.80 9.97 -12.45
CA ASN A 27 0.61 10.18 -12.78
C ASN A 27 1.28 11.09 -11.73
N ASN A 28 0.91 10.93 -10.47
CA ASN A 28 1.69 11.43 -9.35
C ASN A 28 2.55 10.26 -8.83
N PRO A 29 3.87 10.24 -9.10
CA PRO A 29 4.71 9.12 -8.74
C PRO A 29 4.87 8.89 -7.22
N ASN A 30 4.15 9.63 -6.36
CA ASN A 30 4.41 9.68 -4.93
C ASN A 30 3.20 9.47 -4.02
N THR A 31 2.15 8.76 -4.44
CA THR A 31 1.01 8.46 -3.55
C THR A 31 0.60 6.99 -3.53
N HIS A 32 1.57 6.08 -3.58
CA HIS A 32 1.26 4.69 -3.25
C HIS A 32 1.09 4.56 -1.74
N THR A 33 -0.17 4.49 -1.32
CA THR A 33 -0.50 4.14 0.05
C THR A 33 -0.44 2.62 0.18
N ASN A 34 0.62 2.13 0.81
CA ASN A 34 0.82 0.71 1.05
C ASN A 34 0.38 0.37 2.47
N THR A 35 -0.44 -0.66 2.64
CA THR A 35 -0.87 -1.12 3.96
C THR A 35 -0.33 -2.51 4.24
N ILE A 36 0.29 -2.69 5.41
CA ILE A 36 0.74 -3.96 5.94
C ILE A 36 -0.22 -4.34 7.06
N THR A 37 -0.93 -5.43 6.87
CA THR A 37 -1.84 -6.00 7.86
C THR A 37 -1.29 -7.31 8.42
N THR A 38 -1.99 -7.90 9.39
CA THR A 38 -1.65 -9.21 9.94
C THR A 38 -2.78 -10.20 9.74
N TRP A 39 -2.43 -11.43 9.37
CA TRP A 39 -3.36 -12.56 9.31
C TRP A 39 -2.69 -13.80 9.86
N ALA A 40 -3.32 -14.44 10.87
CA ALA A 40 -2.69 -15.52 11.61
C ALA A 40 -1.28 -15.09 12.06
N HIS A 41 -0.23 -15.87 11.75
CA HIS A 41 1.17 -15.55 12.09
C HIS A 41 1.92 -15.04 10.86
N THR A 42 1.31 -14.16 10.07
CA THR A 42 1.93 -13.56 8.88
C THR A 42 1.66 -12.08 8.76
N PHE A 43 2.62 -11.34 8.23
CA PHE A 43 2.40 -9.99 7.70
C PHE A 43 1.91 -10.09 6.26
N GLN A 44 0.97 -9.24 5.89
CA GLN A 44 0.42 -9.19 4.53
C GLN A 44 0.48 -7.77 3.96
N PRO A 45 1.25 -7.60 2.88
CA PRO A 45 2.13 -8.58 2.25
C PRO A 45 3.38 -8.89 3.08
N SER A 46 3.98 -10.07 2.90
CA SER A 46 5.25 -10.44 3.54
C SER A 46 6.48 -9.84 2.83
N THR A 47 6.29 -9.32 1.63
CA THR A 47 7.27 -8.50 0.90
C THR A 47 6.52 -7.35 0.24
N LEU A 48 6.87 -6.14 0.61
CA LEU A 48 6.35 -4.91 0.03
C LEU A 48 7.42 -4.22 -0.78
N ASN A 49 7.12 -3.86 -2.03
CA ASN A 49 7.99 -3.04 -2.86
C ASN A 49 7.43 -1.63 -2.91
N CYS A 50 8.25 -0.63 -2.67
CA CYS A 50 7.85 0.78 -2.66
C CYS A 50 9.03 1.69 -3.04
N TYR A 51 8.79 3.00 -3.01
CA TYR A 51 9.79 4.03 -3.29
C TYR A 51 10.08 4.86 -2.05
N ILE A 52 11.23 5.54 -2.05
CA ILE A 52 11.57 6.53 -1.01
C ILE A 52 10.43 7.55 -0.91
N GLY A 53 9.99 7.84 0.32
CA GLY A 53 8.94 8.81 0.61
C GLY A 53 7.52 8.27 0.51
N ASP A 54 7.32 7.03 0.08
CA ASP A 54 6.01 6.38 0.14
C ASP A 54 5.52 6.26 1.58
N THR A 55 4.22 6.41 1.77
CA THR A 55 3.60 6.20 3.08
C THR A 55 3.20 4.75 3.22
N ILE A 56 3.74 4.08 4.24
CA ILE A 56 3.42 2.70 4.57
C ILE A 56 2.65 2.69 5.88
N TYR A 57 1.44 2.13 5.85
CA TYR A 57 0.60 1.98 7.03
C TYR A 57 0.74 0.58 7.59
N PHE A 58 1.02 0.48 8.88
CA PHE A 58 0.93 -0.76 9.64
C PHE A 58 -0.40 -0.79 10.38
N ASP A 59 -1.16 -1.86 10.18
CA ASP A 59 -2.41 -2.14 10.90
C ASP A 59 -2.31 -3.55 11.49
N LEU A 60 -1.78 -3.61 12.72
CA LEU A 60 -1.42 -4.85 13.38
C LEU A 60 -2.58 -5.37 14.23
N GLY A 61 -2.88 -6.66 14.11
CA GLY A 61 -3.80 -7.34 15.03
C GLY A 61 -3.28 -7.38 16.47
N GLY A 62 -4.15 -7.51 17.45
CA GLY A 62 -3.87 -7.29 18.87
C GLY A 62 -2.74 -8.10 19.51
N SER A 63 -2.37 -9.24 18.92
CA SER A 63 -1.26 -10.09 19.40
C SER A 63 0.05 -9.93 18.62
N HIS A 64 0.11 -8.98 17.69
CA HIS A 64 1.24 -8.79 16.78
C HIS A 64 1.92 -7.46 17.03
N ASN A 65 3.24 -7.47 16.93
CA ASN A 65 4.07 -6.28 16.88
C ASN A 65 4.93 -6.32 15.60
N ALA A 66 5.57 -5.21 15.24
CA ALA A 66 6.52 -5.15 14.15
C ALA A 66 7.74 -4.37 14.59
N ILE A 67 8.90 -5.02 14.59
CA ILE A 67 10.17 -4.44 15.02
C ILE A 67 11.17 -4.55 13.88
N GLU A 68 11.76 -3.42 13.47
CA GLU A 68 12.85 -3.42 12.49
C GLU A 68 14.09 -4.06 13.09
N VAL A 69 14.66 -5.01 12.36
CA VAL A 69 15.87 -5.76 12.74
C VAL A 69 16.91 -5.69 11.62
N SER A 70 18.15 -6.04 11.92
CA SER A 70 19.16 -6.20 10.89
C SER A 70 18.86 -7.40 9.98
N GLU A 71 19.45 -7.45 8.78
CA GLU A 71 19.36 -8.62 7.90
C GLU A 71 19.88 -9.88 8.58
N ASP A 72 20.98 -9.75 9.33
CA ASP A 72 21.56 -10.86 10.08
C ASP A 72 20.61 -11.39 11.16
N SER A 73 20.02 -10.48 11.95
CA SER A 73 18.99 -10.83 12.94
C SER A 73 17.76 -11.48 12.30
N TYR A 74 17.31 -10.95 11.16
CA TYR A 74 16.20 -11.52 10.40
C TYR A 74 16.47 -12.96 9.96
N ASN A 75 17.68 -13.23 9.47
CA ASN A 75 18.09 -14.56 9.01
C ASN A 75 18.26 -15.54 10.17
N ASN A 76 18.72 -15.06 11.32
CA ASN A 76 18.96 -15.88 12.52
C ASN A 76 17.77 -15.94 13.49
N ASN A 77 16.62 -15.36 13.12
CA ASN A 77 15.43 -15.28 13.98
C ASN A 77 15.69 -14.57 15.31
N ASP A 78 16.57 -13.59 15.29
CA ASP A 78 16.93 -12.78 16.44
C ASP A 78 16.02 -11.54 16.49
N PRO A 79 15.25 -11.32 17.58
CA PRO A 79 14.35 -10.17 17.70
C PRO A 79 15.07 -8.88 18.11
N THR A 80 16.38 -8.83 18.12
CA THR A 80 17.12 -7.63 18.53
C THR A 80 16.84 -6.47 17.59
N PRO A 81 16.20 -5.39 18.07
CA PRO A 81 15.90 -4.22 17.24
C PRO A 81 17.19 -3.51 16.83
N ILE A 82 17.16 -2.90 15.66
CA ILE A 82 18.25 -1.98 15.27
C ILE A 82 18.04 -0.60 15.92
N GLU A 83 19.13 0.08 16.16
CA GLU A 83 19.10 1.46 16.66
C GLU A 83 18.40 2.38 15.64
N ASN A 84 17.45 3.18 16.14
CA ASN A 84 16.61 4.09 15.33
C ASN A 84 15.75 3.41 14.26
N GLY A 85 15.55 2.10 14.33
CA GLY A 85 14.59 1.38 13.50
C GLY A 85 13.15 1.68 13.92
N PHE A 86 12.19 1.34 13.05
CA PHE A 86 10.80 1.47 13.43
C PHE A 86 10.39 0.35 14.40
N GLU A 87 9.47 0.72 15.30
CA GLU A 87 8.89 -0.22 16.25
C GLU A 87 7.40 0.12 16.46
N PHE A 88 6.54 -0.85 16.17
CA PHE A 88 5.11 -0.79 16.44
C PHE A 88 4.76 -1.87 17.46
N GLY A 89 4.20 -1.45 18.60
CA GLY A 89 3.80 -2.35 19.67
C GLY A 89 2.59 -3.22 19.33
N TYR A 90 2.19 -4.05 20.27
CA TYR A 90 1.10 -5.00 20.09
C TYR A 90 -0.22 -4.31 19.75
N GLY A 91 -0.82 -4.72 18.62
CA GLY A 91 -2.10 -4.19 18.16
C GLY A 91 -2.07 -2.73 17.76
N GLN A 92 -0.89 -2.15 17.58
CA GLN A 92 -0.76 -0.76 17.19
C GLN A 92 -0.89 -0.58 15.68
N SER A 93 -1.49 0.53 15.31
CA SER A 93 -1.41 1.07 13.94
C SER A 93 -0.36 2.18 13.92
N GLY A 94 0.35 2.29 12.81
CA GLY A 94 1.37 3.33 12.66
C GLY A 94 1.74 3.60 11.22
N ILE A 95 2.56 4.61 11.03
CA ILE A 95 3.05 5.03 9.70
C ILE A 95 4.57 4.92 9.68
N PHE A 96 5.08 4.34 8.61
CA PHE A 96 6.50 4.35 8.28
C PHE A 96 6.71 4.99 6.91
N ILE A 97 7.67 5.92 6.83
CA ILE A 97 8.06 6.56 5.57
C ILE A 97 9.54 6.31 5.36
N PRO A 98 9.91 5.44 4.40
CA PRO A 98 11.31 5.14 4.15
C PRO A 98 12.05 6.34 3.57
N VAL A 99 13.28 6.54 4.04
CA VAL A 99 14.15 7.63 3.60
C VAL A 99 15.38 7.15 2.83
N ASP A 100 15.66 5.85 2.88
CA ASP A 100 16.82 5.23 2.23
C ASP A 100 16.39 4.13 1.26
N PRO A 101 17.07 3.99 0.09
CA PRO A 101 16.81 2.92 -0.87
C PRO A 101 17.51 1.63 -0.40
N LYS A 102 16.88 0.92 0.50
CA LYS A 102 17.38 -0.35 1.08
C LYS A 102 16.24 -1.31 1.36
N THR A 103 16.57 -2.52 1.78
CA THR A 103 15.62 -3.46 2.34
C THR A 103 15.52 -3.26 3.85
N TYR A 104 14.30 -3.05 4.33
CA TYR A 104 13.97 -3.01 5.75
C TYR A 104 13.42 -4.36 6.15
N TYR A 105 14.06 -5.02 7.11
CA TYR A 105 13.67 -6.32 7.64
C TYR A 105 12.96 -6.13 8.97
N TYR A 106 11.87 -6.84 9.20
CA TYR A 106 11.15 -6.74 10.46
C TYR A 106 10.50 -8.06 10.86
N VAL A 107 10.23 -8.19 12.14
CA VAL A 107 9.73 -9.41 12.76
C VAL A 107 8.60 -9.11 13.74
N CYS A 108 7.75 -10.12 13.97
CA CYS A 108 6.83 -10.15 15.11
C CYS A 108 7.46 -11.03 16.19
N VAL A 109 7.83 -10.46 17.33
CA VAL A 109 8.63 -11.14 18.35
C VAL A 109 7.99 -12.42 18.87
N PRO A 110 6.68 -12.42 19.28
CA PRO A 110 6.07 -13.64 19.84
C PRO A 110 5.86 -14.76 18.82
N HIS A 111 5.97 -14.47 17.53
CA HIS A 111 5.68 -15.44 16.47
C HIS A 111 6.90 -15.76 15.60
N LEU A 112 8.12 -15.50 16.11
CA LEU A 112 9.33 -16.03 15.50
C LEU A 112 9.39 -17.56 15.66
N PRO A 113 9.94 -18.29 14.66
CA PRO A 113 10.59 -17.82 13.43
C PRO A 113 9.64 -17.57 12.25
N GLU A 114 8.35 -17.79 12.39
CA GLU A 114 7.40 -17.84 11.26
C GLU A 114 7.00 -16.46 10.76
N MET A 115 6.82 -15.49 11.66
CA MET A 115 6.28 -14.18 11.34
C MET A 115 7.38 -13.15 11.12
N LYS A 116 7.86 -13.09 9.88
CA LYS A 116 8.91 -12.18 9.40
C LYS A 116 8.53 -11.61 8.05
N ALA A 117 8.93 -10.37 7.78
CA ALA A 117 8.64 -9.73 6.51
C ALA A 117 9.70 -8.66 6.15
N LYS A 118 9.60 -8.10 4.97
CA LYS A 118 10.52 -7.08 4.47
C LYS A 118 9.85 -6.06 3.57
N ILE A 119 10.39 -4.84 3.59
CA ILE A 119 10.04 -3.75 2.69
C ILE A 119 11.26 -3.47 1.82
N ILE A 120 11.10 -3.55 0.50
CA ILE A 120 12.15 -3.29 -0.48
C ILE A 120 11.90 -1.91 -1.07
N VAL A 121 12.80 -0.98 -0.78
CA VAL A 121 12.69 0.44 -1.19
C VAL A 121 13.65 0.73 -2.33
N GLN A 122 13.13 1.34 -3.39
CA GLN A 122 13.86 1.76 -4.60
C GLN A 122 14.00 3.28 -4.70
#